data_a78ed37c98b369befa2b0157d42491dd
#
_entry.id   a78ed37c98b369befa2b0157d42491dd
#
_cell.length_a   1.000
_cell.length_b   1.000
_cell.length_c   1.000
_cell.angle_alpha   90.00
_cell.angle_beta   90.00
_cell.angle_gamma   90.00
#
_symmetry.space_group_name_H-M   'P 1'
#
loop_
_entity.id
_entity.type
_entity.pdbx_description
1 polymer ?
#
loop_
_entity_poly.entity_id
_entity_poly.type
_entity_poly.pdbx_seq_one_letter_code
_entity_poly.pdbx_strand_id
1 'polypeptide(L)'
;MDAGSEADVPRLSARAGARSLRGPRRRHPALFTVVCAAIAALVLAACSSSTSTPSASSSGSGKVSGTVVVFAATSLTDAFNKIGAQFEKAHPGVTVKFNYNGSSSLATSITQGAPADVFASAAPANMKTVTDAGDAAGTPQVFTRNTGEIMVEKGNPKKITSVKDLANSAIKVAVCAPEVPCGVVAQEIFKNAGVTVKPVSEETNVGGVVTKVTLGEADAGIVYVTDVKANESKAEGVPIPANQNDVTEYPIVQVKSAPNATAAKAFISYVLGPDGQQVLASFGFMPPG
;
A
#
# COMPACT_ATOMS: atom_id res chain seq x y z
N MET A 1 16.51 31.28 56.49
CA MET A 1 17.94 30.97 56.22
C MET A 1 17.96 29.96 55.17
N ASP A 2 18.20 30.24 54.06
CA ASP A 2 18.96 30.86 53.00
C ASP A 2 18.66 30.03 51.73
N ALA A 3 18.14 30.68 50.73
CA ALA A 3 18.81 31.18 49.53
C ALA A 3 19.25 30.03 48.62
N GLY A 4 18.66 29.75 47.44
CA GLY A 4 18.73 30.56 46.25
C GLY A 4 19.76 29.97 45.30
N SER A 5 19.36 29.43 44.15
CA SER A 5 20.22 29.44 42.95
C SER A 5 19.34 29.31 41.70
N GLU A 6 19.01 30.45 41.15
CA GLU A 6 18.61 30.60 39.74
C GLU A 6 19.83 30.40 38.87
N ALA A 7 19.77 29.50 37.90
CA ALA A 7 20.75 29.35 36.82
C ALA A 7 20.21 29.96 35.53
N ASP A 8 20.86 31.02 35.19
CA ASP A 8 20.78 31.93 34.05
C ASP A 8 20.82 31.20 32.68
N VAL A 9 19.88 31.52 31.79
CA VAL A 9 19.83 31.07 30.41
C VAL A 9 20.24 32.23 29.50
N PRO A 10 21.32 32.16 28.71
CA PRO A 10 21.69 33.25 27.81
C PRO A 10 20.82 33.24 26.54
N ARG A 11 20.15 34.37 26.35
CA ARG A 11 19.47 34.75 25.09
C ARG A 11 20.54 35.07 24.02
N LEU A 12 20.54 34.33 22.94
CA LEU A 12 21.27 34.69 21.73
C LEU A 12 20.33 35.45 20.78
N SER A 13 20.69 36.71 20.58
CA SER A 13 20.02 37.69 19.74
C SER A 13 20.24 37.40 18.27
N ALA A 14 19.16 37.52 17.50
CA ALA A 14 19.14 37.54 16.05
C ALA A 14 19.90 38.75 15.47
N ARG A 15 20.74 38.53 14.50
CA ARG A 15 21.16 39.58 13.56
C ARG A 15 20.76 39.18 12.14
N ALA A 16 19.83 39.95 11.63
CA ALA A 16 19.47 40.02 10.21
C ALA A 16 20.65 40.50 9.37
N GLY A 17 20.92 39.83 8.27
CA GLY A 17 21.87 40.23 7.25
C GLY A 17 21.25 40.02 5.87
N ALA A 18 20.52 41.05 5.40
CA ALA A 18 20.10 41.14 4.02
C ALA A 18 21.29 41.43 3.13
N ARG A 19 21.55 40.59 2.13
CA ARG A 19 22.40 40.94 0.98
C ARG A 19 21.65 40.66 -0.31
N SER A 20 21.19 41.78 -0.85
CA SER A 20 20.79 41.97 -2.25
C SER A 20 22.01 41.77 -3.16
N LEU A 21 21.90 40.93 -4.15
CA LEU A 21 22.78 40.93 -5.31
C LEU A 21 21.91 41.00 -6.57
N ARG A 22 21.80 42.20 -7.09
CA ARG A 22 21.40 42.50 -8.47
C ARG A 22 22.55 42.08 -9.39
N GLY A 23 22.27 41.34 -10.44
CA GLY A 23 23.16 41.10 -11.60
C GLY A 23 22.34 41.15 -12.90
N PRO A 24 22.95 41.47 -14.06
CA PRO A 24 22.34 42.40 -15.00
C PRO A 24 21.55 41.74 -16.14
N ARG A 25 20.53 42.52 -16.57
CA ARG A 25 19.81 42.36 -17.85
C ARG A 25 20.78 42.46 -19.03
N ARG A 26 20.86 41.47 -19.91
CA ARG A 26 21.35 41.62 -21.28
C ARG A 26 20.17 41.56 -22.25
N ARG A 27 19.86 42.71 -22.82
CA ARG A 27 19.08 42.87 -24.05
C ARG A 27 20.06 42.77 -25.23
N HIS A 28 19.69 42.02 -26.26
CA HIS A 28 20.16 42.31 -27.62
C HIS A 28 19.00 42.08 -28.59
N PRO A 29 18.73 43.03 -29.46
CA PRO A 29 17.88 42.87 -30.63
C PRO A 29 18.75 42.68 -31.88
N ALA A 30 18.31 41.93 -32.84
CA ALA A 30 18.62 42.15 -34.24
C ALA A 30 17.63 41.40 -35.14
N LEU A 31 16.94 42.24 -35.83
CA LEU A 31 16.30 42.01 -37.11
C LEU A 31 17.26 41.40 -38.12
N PHE A 32 16.78 40.52 -38.98
CA PHE A 32 17.14 40.46 -40.39
C PHE A 32 15.97 40.02 -41.26
N THR A 33 15.80 40.79 -42.28
CA THR A 33 14.72 40.93 -43.26
C THR A 33 14.91 39.96 -44.45
N VAL A 34 13.80 39.40 -44.93
CA VAL A 34 13.36 39.22 -46.35
C VAL A 34 14.42 38.77 -47.40
N VAL A 35 14.09 37.72 -48.14
CA VAL A 35 14.07 37.72 -49.63
C VAL A 35 13.13 36.65 -50.16
N CYS A 36 12.22 37.05 -51.05
CA CYS A 36 11.35 36.24 -51.91
C CYS A 36 12.13 35.50 -53.00
N ALA A 37 11.64 34.33 -53.42
CA ALA A 37 11.63 33.97 -54.82
C ALA A 37 10.58 32.86 -55.08
N ALA A 38 9.61 33.19 -55.90
CA ALA A 38 8.61 32.30 -56.46
C ALA A 38 9.21 31.54 -57.64
N ILE A 39 8.96 30.22 -57.76
CA ILE A 39 8.99 29.51 -59.03
C ILE A 39 7.79 28.56 -59.05
N ALA A 40 6.87 28.86 -59.95
CA ALA A 40 5.76 28.03 -60.35
C ALA A 40 6.24 26.99 -61.43
N ALA A 41 5.93 25.70 -61.24
CA ALA A 41 5.93 24.74 -62.31
C ALA A 41 4.76 23.77 -62.15
N LEU A 42 3.79 23.90 -63.04
CA LEU A 42 2.72 22.94 -63.27
C LEU A 42 3.33 21.65 -63.87
N VAL A 43 2.92 20.48 -63.34
CA VAL A 43 2.85 19.23 -64.10
C VAL A 43 1.57 18.50 -63.71
N LEU A 44 0.80 18.14 -64.80
CA LEU A 44 -0.49 17.46 -64.74
C LEU A 44 -0.38 15.97 -64.38
N ALA A 45 -1.38 15.57 -63.63
CA ALA A 45 -2.19 14.35 -63.75
C ALA A 45 -1.53 12.98 -63.93
N ALA A 46 -1.72 12.11 -62.91
CA ALA A 46 -2.09 10.72 -63.11
C ALA A 46 -2.99 10.28 -61.94
N CYS A 47 -4.29 10.10 -62.23
CA CYS A 47 -5.21 9.38 -61.34
C CYS A 47 -4.77 7.93 -61.21
N SER A 48 -4.32 7.54 -60.04
CA SER A 48 -4.28 6.14 -59.61
C SER A 48 -5.15 6.05 -58.36
N SER A 49 -6.33 5.48 -58.52
CA SER A 49 -7.24 5.09 -57.44
C SER A 49 -6.59 3.98 -56.63
N SER A 50 -5.83 4.38 -55.60
CA SER A 50 -5.37 3.45 -54.57
C SER A 50 -6.49 3.32 -53.55
N THR A 51 -7.15 2.18 -53.63
CA THR A 51 -8.06 1.69 -52.57
C THR A 51 -7.27 1.62 -51.26
N SER A 52 -7.41 2.64 -50.43
CA SER A 52 -6.89 2.63 -49.07
C SER A 52 -7.72 1.66 -48.26
N THR A 53 -7.24 0.44 -48.13
CA THR A 53 -7.66 -0.49 -47.08
C THR A 53 -7.48 0.23 -45.74
N PRO A 54 -8.51 0.30 -44.90
CA PRO A 54 -8.31 0.81 -43.56
C PRO A 54 -7.33 -0.12 -42.85
N SER A 55 -6.09 0.36 -42.66
CA SER A 55 -5.19 -0.28 -41.72
C SER A 55 -5.89 -0.31 -40.36
N ALA A 56 -6.31 -1.51 -39.98
CA ALA A 56 -6.71 -1.78 -38.61
C ALA A 56 -5.53 -1.28 -37.73
N SER A 57 -5.78 -0.21 -36.97
CA SER A 57 -4.88 0.22 -35.91
C SER A 57 -4.75 -0.98 -34.99
N SER A 58 -3.69 -1.76 -35.15
CA SER A 58 -3.24 -2.68 -34.13
C SER A 58 -2.95 -1.81 -32.91
N SER A 59 -3.83 -1.90 -31.92
CA SER A 59 -3.55 -1.41 -30.57
C SER A 59 -2.28 -2.12 -30.14
N GLY A 60 -1.15 -1.48 -30.37
CA GLY A 60 0.15 -1.98 -29.93
C GLY A 60 0.07 -2.14 -28.42
N SER A 61 -0.03 -3.38 -27.95
CA SER A 61 0.23 -3.73 -26.58
C SER A 61 1.66 -3.30 -26.28
N GLY A 62 1.82 -2.06 -25.80
CA GLY A 62 3.12 -1.54 -25.42
C GLY A 62 3.75 -2.53 -24.45
N LYS A 63 4.96 -2.99 -24.75
CA LYS A 63 5.69 -3.93 -23.89
C LYS A 63 5.75 -3.36 -22.47
N VAL A 64 5.16 -4.09 -21.51
CA VAL A 64 5.21 -3.72 -20.09
C VAL A 64 6.66 -3.75 -19.64
N SER A 65 7.19 -2.67 -19.07
CA SER A 65 8.58 -2.54 -18.65
C SER A 65 8.78 -1.47 -17.60
N GLY A 66 9.96 -1.42 -17.00
CA GLY A 66 10.32 -0.44 -15.98
C GLY A 66 9.92 -0.87 -14.57
N THR A 67 10.07 0.02 -13.60
CA THR A 67 9.72 -0.26 -12.21
C THR A 67 8.25 0.01 -11.95
N VAL A 68 7.58 -0.87 -11.22
CA VAL A 68 6.27 -0.65 -10.60
C VAL A 68 6.43 -0.63 -9.09
N VAL A 69 5.98 0.43 -8.44
CA VAL A 69 6.04 0.62 -6.99
C VAL A 69 4.67 0.30 -6.39
N VAL A 70 4.61 -0.75 -5.58
CA VAL A 70 3.37 -1.26 -4.98
C VAL A 70 3.37 -0.96 -3.49
N PHE A 71 2.44 -0.14 -3.03
CA PHE A 71 2.16 0.07 -1.63
C PHE A 71 1.13 -0.96 -1.19
N ALA A 72 1.50 -1.86 -0.30
CA ALA A 72 0.67 -3.00 0.08
C ALA A 72 0.61 -3.18 1.60
N ALA A 73 -0.54 -3.60 2.10
CA ALA A 73 -0.72 -3.95 3.51
C ALA A 73 0.30 -5.01 3.94
N THR A 74 0.84 -4.91 5.16
CA THR A 74 1.86 -5.82 5.70
C THR A 74 1.42 -7.29 5.65
N SER A 75 0.14 -7.59 5.85
CA SER A 75 -0.41 -8.95 5.74
C SER A 75 -0.29 -9.57 4.33
N LEU A 76 -0.01 -8.78 3.30
CA LEU A 76 0.20 -9.24 1.92
C LEU A 76 1.65 -9.61 1.62
N THR A 77 2.59 -9.39 2.54
CA THR A 77 4.04 -9.46 2.28
C THR A 77 4.45 -10.73 1.55
N ASP A 78 4.16 -11.90 2.10
CA ASP A 78 4.65 -13.16 1.54
C ASP A 78 3.95 -13.52 0.22
N ALA A 79 2.63 -13.32 0.14
CA ALA A 79 1.86 -13.56 -1.07
C ALA A 79 2.30 -12.60 -2.20
N PHE A 80 2.47 -11.31 -1.89
CA PHE A 80 2.85 -10.31 -2.90
C PHE A 80 4.31 -10.45 -3.34
N ASN A 81 5.23 -10.85 -2.46
CA ASN A 81 6.59 -11.20 -2.87
C ASN A 81 6.59 -12.33 -3.89
N LYS A 82 5.75 -13.38 -3.69
CA LYS A 82 5.61 -14.48 -4.65
C LYS A 82 4.94 -14.02 -5.94
N ILE A 83 3.87 -13.22 -5.86
CA ILE A 83 3.19 -12.63 -7.02
C ILE A 83 4.17 -11.76 -7.81
N GLY A 84 4.92 -10.88 -7.15
CA GLY A 84 5.91 -10.01 -7.78
C GLY A 84 6.96 -10.78 -8.56
N ALA A 85 7.55 -11.82 -7.96
CA ALA A 85 8.53 -12.66 -8.62
C ALA A 85 7.96 -13.39 -9.85
N GLN A 86 6.70 -13.87 -9.77
CA GLN A 86 6.04 -14.50 -10.91
C GLN A 86 5.69 -13.48 -12.01
N PHE A 87 5.24 -12.28 -11.62
CA PHE A 87 4.93 -11.19 -12.53
C PHE A 87 6.17 -10.71 -13.29
N GLU A 88 7.31 -10.53 -12.61
CA GLU A 88 8.59 -10.18 -13.24
C GLU A 88 9.04 -11.25 -14.26
N LYS A 89 8.87 -12.54 -13.91
CA LYS A 89 9.15 -13.65 -14.82
C LYS A 89 8.24 -13.63 -16.05
N ALA A 90 6.96 -13.30 -15.89
CA ALA A 90 5.99 -13.20 -16.99
C ALA A 90 6.20 -11.94 -17.85
N HIS A 91 6.81 -10.88 -17.28
CA HIS A 91 7.03 -9.59 -17.93
C HIS A 91 8.53 -9.20 -17.87
N PRO A 92 9.41 -9.83 -18.68
CA PRO A 92 10.82 -9.51 -18.72
C PRO A 92 11.06 -8.02 -19.03
N GLY A 93 11.77 -7.33 -18.12
CA GLY A 93 12.02 -5.88 -18.18
C GLY A 93 11.16 -5.07 -17.19
N VAL A 94 10.31 -5.73 -16.40
CA VAL A 94 9.64 -5.12 -15.24
C VAL A 94 10.41 -5.46 -13.96
N THR A 95 10.45 -4.50 -13.03
CA THR A 95 10.89 -4.70 -11.64
C THR A 95 9.78 -4.26 -10.70
N VAL A 96 9.37 -5.13 -9.78
CA VAL A 96 8.36 -4.80 -8.76
C VAL A 96 9.06 -4.38 -7.48
N LYS A 97 8.72 -3.21 -6.96
CA LYS A 97 9.19 -2.72 -5.66
C LYS A 97 8.03 -2.60 -4.70
N PHE A 98 8.10 -3.25 -3.57
CA PHE A 98 7.07 -3.19 -2.55
C PHE A 98 7.44 -2.21 -1.43
N ASN A 99 6.43 -1.50 -0.93
CA ASN A 99 6.45 -0.79 0.34
C ASN A 99 5.34 -1.38 1.20
N TYR A 100 5.73 -2.16 2.22
CA TYR A 100 4.80 -2.80 3.14
C TYR A 100 4.65 -2.00 4.42
N ASN A 101 3.41 -1.66 4.77
CA ASN A 101 3.08 -0.98 6.02
C ASN A 101 1.59 -1.18 6.36
N GLY A 102 1.11 -0.60 7.47
CA GLY A 102 -0.31 -0.48 7.76
C GLY A 102 -1.02 0.32 6.66
N SER A 103 -2.20 -0.15 6.23
CA SER A 103 -2.93 0.51 5.13
C SER A 103 -3.28 1.95 5.42
N SER A 104 -3.51 2.33 6.68
CA SER A 104 -3.74 3.72 7.11
C SER A 104 -2.52 4.61 6.84
N SER A 105 -1.33 4.15 7.20
CA SER A 105 -0.07 4.87 6.94
C SER A 105 0.23 5.00 5.45
N LEU A 106 -0.02 3.91 4.67
CA LEU A 106 0.17 3.93 3.21
C LEU A 106 -0.81 4.88 2.52
N ALA A 107 -2.09 4.87 2.91
CA ALA A 107 -3.09 5.79 2.39
C ALA A 107 -2.71 7.25 2.66
N THR A 108 -2.28 7.56 3.89
CA THR A 108 -1.77 8.90 4.25
C THR A 108 -0.56 9.28 3.40
N SER A 109 0.39 8.37 3.20
CA SER A 109 1.58 8.64 2.36
C SER A 109 1.19 8.94 0.91
N ILE A 110 0.23 8.20 0.33
CA ILE A 110 -0.27 8.43 -1.03
C ILE A 110 -0.92 9.80 -1.15
N THR A 111 -1.82 10.16 -0.21
CA THR A 111 -2.50 11.47 -0.22
C THR A 111 -1.54 12.65 0.05
N GLN A 112 -0.36 12.39 0.59
CA GLN A 112 0.75 13.33 0.73
C GLN A 112 1.69 13.34 -0.49
N GLY A 113 1.37 12.60 -1.56
CA GLY A 113 2.12 12.61 -2.81
C GLY A 113 3.28 11.59 -2.89
N ALA A 114 3.30 10.56 -2.04
CA ALA A 114 4.29 9.50 -2.17
C ALA A 114 4.18 8.79 -3.54
N PRO A 115 5.31 8.49 -4.21
CA PRO A 115 5.31 7.93 -5.56
C PRO A 115 4.97 6.43 -5.53
N ALA A 116 3.69 6.12 -5.50
CA ALA A 116 3.16 4.77 -5.63
C ALA A 116 2.48 4.60 -7.00
N ASP A 117 2.62 3.42 -7.59
CA ASP A 117 1.90 3.03 -8.80
C ASP A 117 0.60 2.28 -8.47
N VAL A 118 0.65 1.43 -7.44
CA VAL A 118 -0.46 0.58 -7.00
C VAL A 118 -0.64 0.70 -5.50
N PHE A 119 -1.89 0.75 -5.04
CA PHE A 119 -2.25 0.62 -3.64
C PHE A 119 -3.12 -0.62 -3.42
N ALA A 120 -2.69 -1.52 -2.53
CA ALA A 120 -3.39 -2.72 -2.09
C ALA A 120 -3.64 -2.64 -0.58
N SER A 121 -4.87 -2.35 -0.21
CA SER A 121 -5.29 -2.12 1.18
C SER A 121 -5.86 -3.39 1.82
N ALA A 122 -5.72 -3.52 3.14
CA ALA A 122 -6.36 -4.57 3.95
C ALA A 122 -7.74 -4.15 4.49
N ALA A 123 -8.24 -2.97 4.12
CA ALA A 123 -9.59 -2.53 4.49
C ALA A 123 -10.15 -1.52 3.48
N PRO A 124 -11.47 -1.57 3.19
CA PRO A 124 -12.17 -0.60 2.34
C PRO A 124 -12.05 0.84 2.85
N ALA A 125 -12.07 1.06 4.17
CA ALA A 125 -12.00 2.40 4.77
C ALA A 125 -10.70 3.14 4.40
N ASN A 126 -9.55 2.46 4.41
CA ASN A 126 -8.28 3.07 4.03
C ASN A 126 -8.16 3.30 2.52
N MET A 127 -8.78 2.44 1.71
CA MET A 127 -8.93 2.68 0.27
C MET A 127 -9.80 3.91 0.02
N LYS A 128 -10.87 4.07 0.79
CA LYS A 128 -11.76 5.24 0.71
C LYS A 128 -11.01 6.55 0.96
N THR A 129 -10.05 6.59 1.87
CA THR A 129 -9.19 7.76 2.09
C THR A 129 -8.49 8.20 0.79
N VAL A 130 -7.96 7.26 0.02
CA VAL A 130 -7.27 7.56 -1.26
C VAL A 130 -8.27 7.96 -2.35
N THR A 131 -9.44 7.31 -2.43
CA THR A 131 -10.47 7.66 -3.42
C THR A 131 -11.11 9.02 -3.14
N ASP A 132 -11.39 9.35 -1.89
CA ASP A 132 -11.98 10.65 -1.50
C ASP A 132 -11.01 11.81 -1.74
N ALA A 133 -9.70 11.58 -1.61
CA ALA A 133 -8.66 12.54 -1.97
C ALA A 133 -8.52 12.72 -3.50
N GLY A 134 -9.16 11.86 -4.29
CA GLY A 134 -9.06 11.89 -5.75
C GLY A 134 -7.75 11.30 -6.28
N ASP A 135 -7.05 10.48 -5.48
CA ASP A 135 -5.74 9.90 -5.81
C ASP A 135 -5.82 8.47 -6.39
N ALA A 136 -7.04 7.95 -6.58
CA ALA A 136 -7.26 6.70 -7.29
C ALA A 136 -7.50 6.94 -8.79
N ALA A 137 -6.92 6.09 -9.65
CA ALA A 137 -7.20 6.05 -11.07
C ALA A 137 -8.23 4.95 -11.38
N GLY A 138 -9.49 5.31 -11.35
CA GLY A 138 -10.62 4.39 -11.56
C GLY A 138 -11.18 3.83 -10.26
N THR A 139 -12.01 2.80 -10.37
CA THR A 139 -12.70 2.17 -9.24
C THR A 139 -11.84 1.07 -8.63
N PRO A 140 -11.61 1.09 -7.31
CA PRO A 140 -10.95 -0.01 -6.61
C PRO A 140 -11.69 -1.34 -6.81
N GLN A 141 -10.94 -2.43 -6.89
CA GLN A 141 -11.49 -3.78 -7.03
C GLN A 141 -11.11 -4.62 -5.81
N VAL A 142 -12.06 -5.32 -5.20
CA VAL A 142 -11.77 -6.30 -4.16
C VAL A 142 -11.10 -7.49 -4.84
N PHE A 143 -9.87 -7.82 -4.40
CA PHE A 143 -9.09 -8.90 -4.98
C PHE A 143 -8.95 -10.11 -4.07
N THR A 144 -9.22 -9.94 -2.77
CA THR A 144 -9.18 -11.03 -1.79
C THR A 144 -9.88 -10.59 -0.49
N ARG A 145 -10.06 -11.53 0.43
CA ARG A 145 -10.57 -11.30 1.79
C ARG A 145 -9.72 -12.04 2.81
N ASN A 146 -9.81 -11.62 4.07
CA ASN A 146 -9.13 -12.27 5.19
C ASN A 146 -10.01 -12.21 6.44
N THR A 147 -9.67 -12.99 7.45
CA THR A 147 -10.41 -13.02 8.71
C THR A 147 -9.44 -13.07 9.88
N GLY A 148 -9.90 -12.64 11.06
CA GLY A 148 -9.08 -12.59 12.26
C GLY A 148 -8.80 -13.98 12.86
N GLU A 149 -7.68 -14.10 13.54
CA GLU A 149 -7.30 -15.25 14.35
C GLU A 149 -6.52 -14.78 15.57
N ILE A 150 -6.61 -15.50 16.69
CA ILE A 150 -5.78 -15.24 17.85
C ILE A 150 -4.42 -15.92 17.59
N MET A 151 -3.35 -15.15 17.48
CA MET A 151 -1.99 -15.67 17.50
C MET A 151 -1.51 -15.78 18.96
N VAL A 152 -0.92 -16.90 19.32
CA VAL A 152 -0.31 -17.15 20.63
C VAL A 152 1.13 -17.61 20.48
N GLU A 153 1.93 -17.51 21.54
CA GLU A 153 3.26 -18.10 21.56
C GLU A 153 3.23 -19.60 21.26
N LYS A 154 4.31 -20.11 20.69
CA LYS A 154 4.43 -21.53 20.37
C LYS A 154 4.21 -22.40 21.61
N GLY A 155 3.35 -23.42 21.47
CA GLY A 155 2.95 -24.28 22.58
C GLY A 155 1.88 -23.70 23.49
N ASN A 156 1.38 -22.50 23.21
CA ASN A 156 0.30 -21.84 23.95
C ASN A 156 0.44 -21.93 25.48
N PRO A 157 1.52 -21.38 26.06
CA PRO A 157 1.83 -21.56 27.48
C PRO A 157 0.76 -20.99 28.42
N LYS A 158 -0.03 -20.03 27.93
CA LYS A 158 -1.14 -19.41 28.68
C LYS A 158 -2.47 -20.15 28.52
N LYS A 159 -2.51 -21.20 27.70
CA LYS A 159 -3.71 -22.04 27.44
C LYS A 159 -4.91 -21.20 26.98
N ILE A 160 -4.67 -20.23 26.12
CA ILE A 160 -5.70 -19.37 25.52
C ILE A 160 -6.49 -20.22 24.52
N THR A 161 -7.81 -20.25 24.65
CA THR A 161 -8.71 -21.10 23.84
C THR A 161 -9.83 -20.29 23.17
N SER A 162 -10.00 -19.03 23.57
CA SER A 162 -11.09 -18.17 23.09
C SER A 162 -10.77 -16.69 23.21
N VAL A 163 -11.55 -15.85 22.51
CA VAL A 163 -11.50 -14.39 22.62
C VAL A 163 -11.75 -13.93 24.07
N LYS A 164 -12.57 -14.67 24.84
CA LYS A 164 -12.88 -14.33 26.24
C LYS A 164 -11.65 -14.39 27.15
N ASP A 165 -10.72 -15.27 26.85
CA ASP A 165 -9.49 -15.41 27.66
C ASP A 165 -8.62 -14.15 27.57
N LEU A 166 -8.70 -13.40 26.45
CA LEU A 166 -7.96 -12.17 26.24
C LEU A 166 -8.41 -11.02 27.15
N ALA A 167 -9.59 -11.12 27.77
CA ALA A 167 -10.06 -10.14 28.76
C ALA A 167 -9.40 -10.31 30.14
N ASN A 168 -8.69 -11.42 30.36
CA ASN A 168 -7.95 -11.66 31.59
C ASN A 168 -6.74 -10.72 31.66
N SER A 169 -6.66 -9.87 32.68
CA SER A 169 -5.57 -8.89 32.87
C SER A 169 -4.17 -9.54 33.07
N ALA A 170 -4.10 -10.84 33.34
CA ALA A 170 -2.84 -11.59 33.41
C ALA A 170 -2.31 -11.98 32.03
N ILE A 171 -3.09 -11.81 30.96
CA ILE A 171 -2.70 -12.07 29.57
C ILE A 171 -2.26 -10.77 28.93
N LYS A 172 -1.02 -10.72 28.45
CA LYS A 172 -0.51 -9.58 27.68
C LYS A 172 -0.98 -9.70 26.23
N VAL A 173 -1.89 -8.83 25.83
CA VAL A 173 -2.46 -8.83 24.46
C VAL A 173 -1.87 -7.67 23.67
N ALA A 174 -1.31 -7.95 22.50
CA ALA A 174 -0.96 -6.95 21.50
C ALA A 174 -2.06 -6.89 20.43
N VAL A 175 -2.40 -5.67 19.99
CA VAL A 175 -3.34 -5.44 18.88
C VAL A 175 -2.78 -4.36 17.96
N CYS A 176 -3.42 -4.15 16.82
CA CYS A 176 -3.15 -2.95 16.03
C CYS A 176 -3.91 -1.74 16.61
N ALA A 177 -3.40 -0.54 16.35
CA ALA A 177 -4.10 0.71 16.67
C ALA A 177 -5.48 0.78 15.98
N PRO A 178 -6.46 1.48 16.58
CA PRO A 178 -7.86 1.44 16.16
C PRO A 178 -8.12 1.80 14.69
N GLU A 179 -7.32 2.67 14.11
CA GLU A 179 -7.44 3.14 12.71
C GLU A 179 -6.75 2.22 11.70
N VAL A 180 -6.00 1.23 12.18
CA VAL A 180 -5.31 0.25 11.31
C VAL A 180 -6.28 -0.90 10.99
N PRO A 181 -6.28 -1.48 9.78
CA PRO A 181 -7.21 -2.56 9.42
C PRO A 181 -7.31 -3.70 10.43
N CYS A 182 -6.19 -4.21 10.92
CA CYS A 182 -6.16 -5.26 11.95
C CYS A 182 -6.71 -4.80 13.31
N GLY A 183 -6.62 -3.50 13.62
CA GLY A 183 -7.22 -2.92 14.81
C GLY A 183 -8.75 -2.84 14.70
N VAL A 184 -9.28 -2.47 13.53
CA VAL A 184 -10.72 -2.51 13.24
C VAL A 184 -11.25 -3.92 13.40
N VAL A 185 -10.59 -4.92 12.80
CA VAL A 185 -10.97 -6.34 12.92
C VAL A 185 -10.93 -6.79 14.38
N ALA A 186 -9.89 -6.42 15.15
CA ALA A 186 -9.80 -6.76 16.57
C ALA A 186 -10.95 -6.17 17.39
N GLN A 187 -11.32 -4.90 17.15
CA GLN A 187 -12.43 -4.25 17.84
C GLN A 187 -13.78 -4.92 17.55
N GLU A 188 -14.05 -5.27 16.28
CA GLU A 188 -15.28 -5.97 15.93
C GLU A 188 -15.32 -7.38 16.55
N ILE A 189 -14.19 -8.10 16.58
CA ILE A 189 -14.08 -9.39 17.26
C ILE A 189 -14.38 -9.24 18.77
N PHE A 190 -13.79 -8.28 19.45
CA PHE A 190 -14.03 -8.05 20.88
C PHE A 190 -15.49 -7.67 21.16
N LYS A 191 -16.05 -6.82 20.33
CA LYS A 191 -17.47 -6.43 20.40
C LYS A 191 -18.40 -7.63 20.19
N ASN A 192 -18.15 -8.45 19.16
CA ASN A 192 -18.95 -9.64 18.85
C ASN A 192 -18.84 -10.71 19.95
N ALA A 193 -17.68 -10.81 20.60
CA ALA A 193 -17.45 -11.71 21.74
C ALA A 193 -17.99 -11.16 23.07
N GLY A 194 -18.41 -9.88 23.12
CA GLY A 194 -18.89 -9.20 24.33
C GLY A 194 -17.81 -9.01 25.40
N VAL A 195 -16.54 -8.77 24.99
CA VAL A 195 -15.41 -8.60 25.89
C VAL A 195 -14.75 -7.24 25.75
N THR A 196 -14.12 -6.80 26.83
CA THR A 196 -13.25 -5.62 26.83
C THR A 196 -11.82 -6.08 27.09
N VAL A 197 -10.94 -5.86 26.12
CA VAL A 197 -9.51 -6.17 26.22
C VAL A 197 -8.73 -4.87 26.42
N LYS A 198 -7.76 -4.91 27.35
CA LYS A 198 -6.81 -3.80 27.54
C LYS A 198 -5.47 -4.22 26.96
N PRO A 199 -5.11 -3.79 25.75
CA PRO A 199 -3.86 -4.20 25.14
C PRO A 199 -2.67 -3.61 25.90
N VAL A 200 -1.56 -4.36 25.91
CA VAL A 200 -0.26 -3.87 26.41
C VAL A 200 0.50 -3.09 25.33
N SER A 201 0.09 -3.27 24.06
CA SER A 201 0.71 -2.60 22.91
C SER A 201 -0.31 -2.43 21.78
N GLU A 202 -0.26 -1.28 21.11
CA GLU A 202 -1.03 -0.95 19.91
C GLU A 202 -0.07 -0.68 18.75
N GLU A 203 -0.08 -1.54 17.75
CA GLU A 203 0.89 -1.57 16.66
C GLU A 203 0.36 -0.83 15.42
N THR A 204 1.26 -0.22 14.65
CA THR A 204 0.92 0.51 13.42
C THR A 204 0.63 -0.38 12.22
N ASN A 205 0.89 -1.69 12.33
CA ASN A 205 0.58 -2.72 11.34
C ASN A 205 0.59 -4.11 11.98
N VAL A 206 0.03 -5.11 11.29
CA VAL A 206 -0.09 -6.47 11.83
C VAL A 206 1.26 -7.16 12.07
N GLY A 207 2.28 -6.83 11.29
CA GLY A 207 3.64 -7.36 11.50
C GLY A 207 4.22 -6.99 12.86
N GLY A 208 3.85 -5.82 13.41
CA GLY A 208 4.18 -5.44 14.78
C GLY A 208 3.57 -6.39 15.81
N VAL A 209 2.28 -6.71 15.67
CA VAL A 209 1.60 -7.68 16.55
C VAL A 209 2.25 -9.06 16.46
N VAL A 210 2.49 -9.56 15.23
CA VAL A 210 3.20 -10.83 14.99
C VAL A 210 4.56 -10.83 15.71
N THR A 211 5.32 -9.75 15.60
CA THR A 211 6.63 -9.62 16.24
C THR A 211 6.52 -9.70 17.76
N LYS A 212 5.57 -8.98 18.37
CA LYS A 212 5.34 -9.01 19.83
C LYS A 212 5.06 -10.42 20.35
N VAL A 213 4.22 -11.17 19.64
CA VAL A 213 3.86 -12.54 20.04
C VAL A 213 5.04 -13.50 19.81
N THR A 214 5.67 -13.46 18.64
CA THR A 214 6.77 -14.39 18.30
C THR A 214 8.05 -14.17 19.11
N LEU A 215 8.23 -13.00 19.72
CA LEU A 215 9.33 -12.69 20.63
C LEU A 215 8.96 -12.85 22.12
N GLY A 216 7.71 -13.24 22.44
CA GLY A 216 7.25 -13.41 23.85
C GLY A 216 7.06 -12.07 24.59
N GLU A 217 6.99 -10.94 23.86
CA GLU A 217 6.68 -9.65 24.47
C GLU A 217 5.17 -9.51 24.75
N ALA A 218 4.33 -10.23 23.99
CA ALA A 218 2.90 -10.42 24.23
C ALA A 218 2.58 -11.93 24.25
N ASP A 219 1.66 -12.33 25.12
CA ASP A 219 1.20 -13.72 25.24
C ASP A 219 0.26 -14.09 24.07
N ALA A 220 -0.46 -13.08 23.54
CA ALA A 220 -1.39 -13.22 22.42
C ALA A 220 -1.55 -11.92 21.64
N GLY A 221 -2.10 -12.04 20.43
CA GLY A 221 -2.52 -10.90 19.62
C GLY A 221 -3.64 -11.26 18.64
N ILE A 222 -4.43 -10.28 18.20
CA ILE A 222 -5.34 -10.45 17.08
C ILE A 222 -4.58 -10.12 15.80
N VAL A 223 -4.49 -11.11 14.92
CA VAL A 223 -3.84 -11.03 13.60
C VAL A 223 -4.78 -11.64 12.55
N TYR A 224 -4.32 -11.85 11.34
CA TYR A 224 -5.09 -12.59 10.33
C TYR A 224 -4.67 -14.07 10.27
N VAL A 225 -5.57 -14.92 9.79
CA VAL A 225 -5.28 -16.36 9.54
C VAL A 225 -4.01 -16.53 8.69
N THR A 226 -3.78 -15.65 7.73
CA THR A 226 -2.57 -15.66 6.87
C THR A 226 -1.29 -15.40 7.65
N ASP A 227 -1.32 -14.52 8.68
CA ASP A 227 -0.15 -14.21 9.50
C ASP A 227 0.21 -15.40 10.40
N VAL A 228 -0.80 -16.06 10.96
CA VAL A 228 -0.60 -17.32 11.72
C VAL A 228 0.06 -18.35 10.83
N LYS A 229 -0.51 -18.60 9.65
CA LYS A 229 0.00 -19.56 8.68
C LYS A 229 1.45 -19.29 8.27
N ALA A 230 1.80 -18.03 8.07
CA ALA A 230 3.16 -17.61 7.72
C ALA A 230 4.16 -17.81 8.89
N ASN A 231 3.68 -17.93 10.13
CA ASN A 231 4.52 -18.00 11.33
C ASN A 231 4.33 -19.30 12.14
N GLU A 232 3.79 -20.37 11.55
CA GLU A 232 3.52 -21.65 12.23
C GLU A 232 4.72 -22.28 12.95
N SER A 233 5.93 -21.97 12.51
CA SER A 233 7.16 -22.41 13.18
C SER A 233 7.44 -21.71 14.51
N LYS A 234 6.88 -20.51 14.73
CA LYS A 234 7.19 -19.62 15.86
C LYS A 234 5.98 -19.33 16.76
N ALA A 235 4.78 -19.48 16.23
CA ALA A 235 3.54 -19.19 16.93
C ALA A 235 2.48 -20.24 16.59
N GLU A 236 1.35 -20.19 17.28
CA GLU A 236 0.16 -21.02 17.03
C GLU A 236 -1.07 -20.15 16.88
N GLY A 237 -2.06 -20.63 16.12
CA GLY A 237 -3.36 -19.99 15.96
C GLY A 237 -4.40 -20.60 16.88
N VAL A 238 -5.24 -19.76 17.46
CA VAL A 238 -6.49 -20.17 18.12
C VAL A 238 -7.64 -19.62 17.29
N PRO A 239 -8.42 -20.49 16.64
CA PRO A 239 -9.48 -20.07 15.73
C PRO A 239 -10.59 -19.30 16.48
N ILE A 240 -11.12 -18.27 15.82
CA ILE A 240 -12.24 -17.48 16.32
C ILE A 240 -13.53 -17.99 15.65
N PRO A 241 -14.57 -18.35 16.42
CA PRO A 241 -15.86 -18.78 15.84
C PRO A 241 -16.43 -17.73 14.89
N ALA A 242 -17.03 -18.17 13.78
CA ALA A 242 -17.52 -17.27 12.72
C ALA A 242 -18.49 -16.18 13.20
N ASN A 243 -19.31 -16.47 14.22
CA ASN A 243 -20.24 -15.51 14.83
C ASN A 243 -19.57 -14.47 15.75
N GLN A 244 -18.26 -14.63 16.02
CA GLN A 244 -17.46 -13.66 16.77
C GLN A 244 -16.38 -13.01 15.89
N ASN A 245 -16.11 -13.61 14.74
CA ASN A 245 -15.05 -13.15 13.84
C ASN A 245 -15.52 -11.98 12.97
N ASP A 246 -14.57 -11.36 12.29
CA ASP A 246 -14.80 -10.35 11.26
C ASP A 246 -14.05 -10.71 9.98
N VAL A 247 -14.66 -10.39 8.84
CA VAL A 247 -14.09 -10.61 7.51
C VAL A 247 -13.82 -9.27 6.86
N THR A 248 -12.55 -8.99 6.59
CA THR A 248 -12.17 -7.76 5.89
C THR A 248 -11.91 -8.00 4.41
N GLU A 249 -12.31 -7.05 3.58
CA GLU A 249 -12.07 -7.02 2.15
C GLU A 249 -10.76 -6.27 1.83
N TYR A 250 -10.05 -6.77 0.84
CA TYR A 250 -8.79 -6.20 0.36
C TYR A 250 -9.01 -5.59 -1.03
N PRO A 251 -9.22 -4.28 -1.13
CA PRO A 251 -9.29 -3.58 -2.39
C PRO A 251 -7.90 -3.22 -2.92
N ILE A 252 -7.79 -3.20 -4.27
CA ILE A 252 -6.61 -2.79 -5.02
C ILE A 252 -6.99 -1.72 -6.05
N VAL A 253 -6.11 -0.73 -6.26
CA VAL A 253 -6.31 0.34 -7.25
C VAL A 253 -4.98 0.82 -7.80
N GLN A 254 -4.98 1.34 -9.02
CA GLN A 254 -3.90 2.16 -9.55
C GLN A 254 -3.96 3.55 -8.88
N VAL A 255 -2.82 4.07 -8.44
CA VAL A 255 -2.71 5.45 -7.96
C VAL A 255 -2.77 6.40 -9.16
N LYS A 256 -3.47 7.52 -9.01
CA LYS A 256 -3.70 8.47 -10.12
C LYS A 256 -2.41 9.09 -10.65
N SER A 257 -1.48 9.36 -9.77
CA SER A 257 -0.15 9.91 -10.08
C SER A 257 0.91 8.83 -10.39
N ALA A 258 0.48 7.59 -10.71
CA ALA A 258 1.36 6.46 -10.94
C ALA A 258 2.47 6.79 -11.96
N PRO A 259 3.76 6.75 -11.58
CA PRO A 259 4.87 6.98 -12.50
C PRO A 259 4.91 5.97 -13.65
N ASN A 260 4.44 4.73 -13.41
CA ASN A 260 4.36 3.67 -14.43
C ASN A 260 2.95 3.08 -14.53
N ALA A 261 2.00 3.86 -15.03
CA ALA A 261 0.60 3.47 -15.15
C ALA A 261 0.38 2.18 -15.96
N THR A 262 1.22 1.91 -16.97
CA THR A 262 1.13 0.69 -17.80
C THR A 262 1.48 -0.55 -17.00
N ALA A 263 2.59 -0.52 -16.26
CA ALA A 263 2.99 -1.64 -15.41
C ALA A 263 2.04 -1.81 -14.21
N ALA A 264 1.51 -0.70 -13.66
CA ALA A 264 0.50 -0.74 -12.59
C ALA A 264 -0.76 -1.51 -13.01
N LYS A 265 -1.32 -1.18 -14.19
CA LYS A 265 -2.49 -1.89 -14.75
C LYS A 265 -2.20 -3.38 -14.99
N ALA A 266 -1.05 -3.68 -15.54
CA ALA A 266 -0.65 -5.07 -15.81
C ALA A 266 -0.50 -5.85 -14.48
N PHE A 267 0.12 -5.24 -13.45
CA PHE A 267 0.26 -5.87 -12.13
C PHE A 267 -1.10 -6.12 -11.47
N ILE A 268 -2.00 -5.12 -11.48
CA ILE A 268 -3.35 -5.29 -10.95
C ILE A 268 -4.09 -6.41 -11.68
N SER A 269 -4.01 -6.44 -13.02
CA SER A 269 -4.64 -7.52 -13.82
C SER A 269 -4.05 -8.89 -13.48
N TYR A 270 -2.75 -8.97 -13.19
CA TYR A 270 -2.10 -10.21 -12.77
C TYR A 270 -2.58 -10.67 -11.39
N VAL A 271 -2.69 -9.74 -10.42
CA VAL A 271 -3.22 -10.05 -9.07
C VAL A 271 -4.65 -10.57 -9.13
N LEU A 272 -5.49 -9.96 -9.97
CA LEU A 272 -6.90 -10.34 -10.17
C LEU A 272 -7.06 -11.61 -11.03
N GLY A 273 -6.05 -11.96 -11.79
CA GLY A 273 -6.05 -13.12 -12.70
C GLY A 273 -5.81 -14.46 -11.96
N PRO A 274 -5.96 -15.58 -12.68
CA PRO A 274 -5.87 -16.92 -12.09
C PRO A 274 -4.58 -17.17 -11.32
N ASP A 275 -3.43 -16.74 -11.86
CA ASP A 275 -2.12 -16.95 -11.22
C ASP A 275 -2.00 -16.22 -9.90
N GLY A 276 -2.42 -14.93 -9.86
CA GLY A 276 -2.43 -14.14 -8.63
C GLY A 276 -3.38 -14.73 -7.58
N GLN A 277 -4.57 -15.13 -8.00
CA GLN A 277 -5.58 -15.73 -7.13
C GLN A 277 -5.12 -17.08 -6.56
N GLN A 278 -4.46 -17.91 -7.37
CA GLN A 278 -3.88 -19.17 -6.91
C GLN A 278 -2.80 -18.93 -5.84
N VAL A 279 -1.95 -17.93 -6.03
CA VAL A 279 -0.95 -17.56 -5.01
C VAL A 279 -1.64 -17.13 -3.73
N LEU A 280 -2.60 -16.19 -3.78
CA LEU A 280 -3.33 -15.71 -2.60
C LEU A 280 -3.97 -16.87 -1.83
N ALA A 281 -4.69 -17.77 -2.51
CA ALA A 281 -5.29 -18.95 -1.90
C ALA A 281 -4.23 -19.87 -1.23
N SER A 282 -3.04 -20.01 -1.83
CA SER A 282 -1.95 -20.82 -1.25
C SER A 282 -1.43 -20.27 0.08
N PHE A 283 -1.57 -18.96 0.32
CA PHE A 283 -1.23 -18.31 1.58
C PHE A 283 -2.40 -18.25 2.58
N GLY A 284 -3.59 -18.73 2.22
CA GLY A 284 -4.74 -18.79 3.11
C GLY A 284 -5.72 -17.63 2.97
N PHE A 285 -5.52 -16.76 2.00
CA PHE A 285 -6.51 -15.73 1.68
C PHE A 285 -7.80 -16.33 1.11
N MET A 286 -8.92 -15.70 1.41
CA MET A 286 -10.24 -16.07 0.90
C MET A 286 -10.47 -15.47 -0.50
N PRO A 287 -11.29 -16.09 -1.37
CA PRO A 287 -11.66 -15.48 -2.65
C PRO A 287 -12.37 -14.15 -2.45
N PRO A 288 -12.39 -13.27 -3.47
CA PRO A 288 -12.93 -11.91 -3.34
C PRO A 288 -14.44 -11.83 -3.09
N GLY A 289 -15.21 -12.87 -3.29
CA GLY A 289 -16.65 -12.91 -3.05
C GLY A 289 -17.45 -12.96 -4.33
#